data_65b21199985256d879a9e85eba07a67b
#
_entry.id   65b21199985256d879a9e85eba07a67b
#
_cell.length_a   1.000
_cell.length_b   1.000
_cell.length_c   1.000
_cell.angle_alpha   90.00
_cell.angle_beta   90.00
_cell.angle_gamma   90.00
#
_symmetry.space_group_name_H-M   'P 1'
#
loop_
_entity.id
_entity.type
_entity.pdbx_description
1 polymer ?
#
loop_
_entity_poly.entity_id
_entity_poly.type
_entity_poly.pdbx_seq_one_letter_code
_entity_poly.pdbx_strand_id
1 'polypeptide(L)'
;MMHRTIGLIFFYIPIQLLIAQCDDGEIELWDNCYGIDITYELNLSGQGLSGSIPNTISQLSNLMFLDLSNNNLEGVIPEEIVSMETLLGFNLSHNALTGGIPEELGSLTNLMSMDLSHNQLSGIVPSSIGNMTGLVEIS
;
A
#
# COMPACT_ATOMS: atom_id res chain seq x y z
N MET A 1 16.27 63.71 -17.37
CA MET A 1 16.28 62.83 -16.16
C MET A 1 15.07 61.87 -16.25
N MET A 2 15.31 60.64 -16.73
CA MET A 2 14.25 59.64 -16.88
C MET A 2 14.27 58.74 -15.64
N HIS A 3 13.22 58.83 -14.83
CA HIS A 3 13.01 57.90 -13.70
C HIS A 3 12.44 56.59 -14.25
N ARG A 4 13.25 55.54 -14.23
CA ARG A 4 12.77 54.19 -14.45
C ARG A 4 12.18 53.65 -13.13
N THR A 5 10.88 53.55 -13.12
CA THR A 5 10.15 52.83 -12.05
C THR A 5 10.37 51.33 -12.25
N ILE A 6 11.15 50.70 -11.39
CA ILE A 6 11.29 49.24 -11.35
C ILE A 6 10.04 48.71 -10.65
N GLY A 7 9.09 48.23 -11.45
CA GLY A 7 7.94 47.49 -10.95
C GLY A 7 8.41 46.15 -10.36
N LEU A 8 8.30 46.01 -9.04
CA LEU A 8 8.41 44.71 -8.40
C LEU A 8 7.22 43.85 -8.84
N ILE A 9 7.47 42.94 -9.76
CA ILE A 9 6.52 41.88 -10.09
C ILE A 9 6.63 40.88 -8.95
N PHE A 10 5.71 41.00 -7.99
CA PHE A 10 5.46 39.91 -7.04
C PHE A 10 4.90 38.75 -7.86
N PHE A 11 5.73 37.77 -8.17
CA PHE A 11 5.26 36.45 -8.56
C PHE A 11 4.50 35.91 -7.34
N TYR A 12 3.19 35.99 -7.41
CA TYR A 12 2.30 35.23 -6.57
C TYR A 12 2.50 33.76 -6.98
N ILE A 13 3.50 33.09 -6.37
CA ILE A 13 3.57 31.64 -6.43
C ILE A 13 2.39 31.20 -5.60
N PRO A 14 1.32 30.61 -6.20
CA PRO A 14 0.30 30.01 -5.38
C PRO A 14 1.03 29.02 -4.48
N ILE A 15 0.71 29.04 -3.18
CA ILE A 15 1.04 27.93 -2.30
C ILE A 15 0.26 26.75 -2.87
N GLN A 16 0.74 26.17 -3.96
CA GLN A 16 0.40 24.83 -4.32
C GLN A 16 0.91 24.01 -3.15
N LEU A 17 -0.06 23.41 -2.45
CA LEU A 17 0.18 22.35 -1.51
C LEU A 17 1.40 21.58 -2.03
N LEU A 18 2.50 21.59 -1.28
CA LEU A 18 3.67 20.82 -1.62
C LEU A 18 3.30 19.36 -1.32
N ILE A 19 2.49 18.77 -2.20
CA ILE A 19 2.31 17.34 -2.27
C ILE A 19 3.69 16.86 -2.63
N ALA A 20 4.32 16.09 -1.77
CA ALA A 20 5.59 15.47 -2.08
C ALA A 20 5.39 14.68 -3.37
N GLN A 21 5.86 15.23 -4.48
CA GLN A 21 5.83 14.51 -5.73
C GLN A 21 7.00 13.55 -5.67
N CYS A 22 6.71 12.25 -5.71
CA CYS A 22 7.73 11.22 -5.71
C CYS A 22 8.62 11.33 -6.95
N ASP A 23 9.89 10.99 -6.81
CA ASP A 23 10.84 10.97 -7.93
C ASP A 23 10.56 9.80 -8.88
N ASP A 24 11.19 9.83 -10.06
CA ASP A 24 11.13 8.71 -11.01
C ASP A 24 11.63 7.42 -10.35
N GLY A 25 10.83 6.35 -10.42
CA GLY A 25 11.12 5.06 -9.77
C GLY A 25 10.61 4.93 -8.34
N GLU A 26 9.81 5.87 -7.88
CA GLU A 26 9.11 5.82 -6.60
C GLU A 26 7.60 5.82 -6.79
N ILE A 27 6.89 5.31 -5.78
CA ILE A 27 5.42 5.43 -5.67
C ILE A 27 5.05 6.17 -4.40
N GLU A 28 3.93 6.87 -4.46
CA GLU A 28 3.32 7.50 -3.28
C GLU A 28 2.32 6.55 -2.62
N LEU A 29 2.52 6.33 -1.32
CA LEU A 29 1.58 5.63 -0.45
C LEU A 29 1.41 6.45 0.83
N TRP A 30 0.19 6.91 1.11
CA TRP A 30 -0.16 7.69 2.31
C TRP A 30 0.81 8.86 2.55
N ASP A 31 0.95 9.72 1.54
CA ASP A 31 1.81 10.93 1.54
C ASP A 31 3.32 10.67 1.72
N ASN A 32 3.78 9.42 1.55
CA ASN A 32 5.20 9.06 1.58
C ASN A 32 5.62 8.37 0.29
N CYS A 33 6.87 8.59 -0.13
CA CYS A 33 7.45 8.00 -1.33
C CYS A 33 8.27 6.76 -1.00
N TYR A 34 8.09 5.72 -1.81
CA TYR A 34 8.78 4.42 -1.66
C TYR A 34 9.38 4.00 -2.99
N GLY A 35 10.67 3.68 -2.99
CA GLY A 35 11.38 3.23 -4.18
C GLY A 35 10.90 1.85 -4.65
N ILE A 36 10.48 1.76 -5.92
CA ILE A 36 9.89 0.55 -6.50
C ILE A 36 10.87 -0.63 -6.42
N ASP A 37 12.11 -0.41 -6.82
CA ASP A 37 13.10 -1.47 -6.97
C ASP A 37 13.88 -1.79 -5.69
N ILE A 38 13.81 -0.93 -4.68
CA ILE A 38 14.64 -1.00 -3.47
C ILE A 38 13.86 -1.25 -2.18
N THR A 39 12.52 -1.28 -2.25
CA THR A 39 11.68 -1.56 -1.08
C THR A 39 11.43 -3.07 -0.98
N TYR A 40 12.10 -3.73 -0.06
CA TYR A 40 11.96 -5.17 0.21
C TYR A 40 11.09 -5.47 1.43
N GLU A 41 10.99 -4.53 2.33
CA GLU A 41 10.16 -4.59 3.54
C GLU A 41 9.46 -3.25 3.75
N LEU A 42 8.15 -3.30 4.00
CA LEU A 42 7.34 -2.14 4.30
C LEU A 42 6.54 -2.40 5.57
N ASN A 43 7.02 -1.86 6.68
CA ASN A 43 6.32 -1.92 7.95
C ASN A 43 5.74 -0.54 8.30
N LEU A 44 4.43 -0.44 8.18
CA LEU A 44 3.63 0.74 8.52
C LEU A 44 2.60 0.42 9.62
N SER A 45 2.88 -0.58 10.45
CA SER A 45 2.00 -0.96 11.56
C SER A 45 1.82 0.18 12.54
N GLY A 46 0.58 0.44 12.95
CA GLY A 46 0.26 1.43 13.98
C GLY A 46 0.53 2.89 13.63
N GLN A 47 0.63 3.23 12.33
CA GLN A 47 0.90 4.60 11.88
C GLN A 47 -0.35 5.48 11.78
N GLY A 48 -1.53 4.96 12.12
CA GLY A 48 -2.80 5.68 12.03
C GLY A 48 -3.27 5.89 10.58
N LEU A 49 -2.82 5.05 9.66
CA LEU A 49 -3.24 5.08 8.26
C LEU A 49 -4.75 4.90 8.15
N SER A 50 -5.37 5.62 7.23
CA SER A 50 -6.81 5.58 6.98
C SER A 50 -7.13 5.57 5.48
N GLY A 51 -8.39 5.30 5.15
CA GLY A 51 -8.83 5.12 3.78
C GLY A 51 -8.50 3.74 3.22
N SER A 52 -8.59 3.58 1.92
CA SER A 52 -8.33 2.30 1.27
C SER A 52 -6.84 2.02 1.08
N ILE A 53 -6.48 0.74 0.99
CA ILE A 53 -5.14 0.35 0.54
C ILE A 53 -5.00 0.77 -0.92
N PRO A 54 -4.01 1.62 -1.28
CA PRO A 54 -3.82 2.03 -2.66
C PRO A 54 -3.41 0.83 -3.53
N ASN A 55 -4.05 0.65 -4.68
CA ASN A 55 -3.69 -0.44 -5.60
C ASN A 55 -2.26 -0.30 -6.17
N THR A 56 -1.74 0.94 -6.16
CA THR A 56 -0.35 1.23 -6.55
C THR A 56 0.68 0.53 -5.68
N ILE A 57 0.32 0.04 -4.47
CA ILE A 57 1.23 -0.74 -3.61
C ILE A 57 1.81 -1.96 -4.34
N SER A 58 1.05 -2.50 -5.28
CA SER A 58 1.47 -3.65 -6.10
C SER A 58 2.65 -3.36 -7.04
N GLN A 59 2.98 -2.08 -7.25
CA GLN A 59 4.17 -1.69 -8.02
C GLN A 59 5.49 -1.94 -7.27
N LEU A 60 5.45 -2.16 -5.94
CA LEU A 60 6.61 -2.58 -5.15
C LEU A 60 6.97 -4.05 -5.47
N SER A 61 7.46 -4.28 -6.69
CA SER A 61 7.66 -5.62 -7.26
C SER A 61 8.68 -6.50 -6.51
N ASN A 62 9.54 -5.90 -5.70
CA ASN A 62 10.54 -6.59 -4.89
C ASN A 62 10.14 -6.75 -3.42
N LEU A 63 8.91 -6.33 -3.04
CA LEU A 63 8.47 -6.40 -1.65
C LEU A 63 8.28 -7.85 -1.19
N MET A 64 8.94 -8.19 -0.10
CA MET A 64 8.90 -9.51 0.53
C MET A 64 8.03 -9.53 1.79
N PHE A 65 7.99 -8.41 2.53
CA PHE A 65 7.22 -8.31 3.77
C PHE A 65 6.42 -7.01 3.78
N LEU A 66 5.11 -7.15 3.98
CA LEU A 66 4.17 -6.05 4.10
C LEU A 66 3.43 -6.13 5.44
N ASP A 67 3.61 -5.14 6.29
CA ASP A 67 2.86 -5.00 7.54
C ASP A 67 2.11 -3.67 7.58
N LEU A 68 0.79 -3.74 7.42
CA LEU A 68 -0.15 -2.61 7.54
C LEU A 68 -1.07 -2.78 8.76
N SER A 69 -0.72 -3.64 9.70
CA SER A 69 -1.57 -3.97 10.84
C SER A 69 -1.77 -2.78 11.78
N ASN A 70 -2.80 -2.86 12.62
CA ASN A 70 -3.08 -1.85 13.66
C ASN A 70 -3.26 -0.42 13.11
N ASN A 71 -4.02 -0.29 12.03
CA ASN A 71 -4.36 0.98 11.40
C ASN A 71 -5.89 1.17 11.31
N ASN A 72 -6.34 2.20 10.62
CA ASN A 72 -7.75 2.49 10.35
C ASN A 72 -8.09 2.31 8.87
N LEU A 73 -7.43 1.34 8.20
CA LEU A 73 -7.66 1.08 6.79
C LEU A 73 -9.05 0.47 6.57
N GLU A 74 -9.72 0.92 5.51
CA GLU A 74 -11.08 0.51 5.14
C GLU A 74 -11.17 0.09 3.67
N GLY A 75 -12.37 -0.32 3.24
CA GLY A 75 -12.57 -0.81 1.87
C GLY A 75 -12.15 -2.26 1.71
N VAL A 76 -11.83 -2.66 0.50
CA VAL A 76 -11.49 -4.04 0.15
C VAL A 76 -9.99 -4.26 0.04
N ILE A 77 -9.56 -5.50 0.15
CA ILE A 77 -8.19 -5.89 -0.21
C ILE A 77 -8.08 -5.75 -1.74
N PRO A 78 -7.13 -4.92 -2.25
CA PRO A 78 -7.01 -4.73 -3.70
C PRO A 78 -6.62 -6.03 -4.40
N GLU A 79 -7.27 -6.34 -5.51
CA GLU A 79 -6.95 -7.53 -6.30
C GLU A 79 -5.55 -7.47 -6.90
N GLU A 80 -5.02 -6.27 -7.12
CA GLU A 80 -3.66 -6.06 -7.65
C GLU A 80 -2.55 -6.62 -6.75
N ILE A 81 -2.85 -6.87 -5.46
CA ILE A 81 -1.87 -7.44 -4.51
C ILE A 81 -1.36 -8.80 -4.96
N VAL A 82 -2.14 -9.51 -5.78
CA VAL A 82 -1.77 -10.84 -6.30
C VAL A 82 -0.59 -10.78 -7.28
N SER A 83 -0.27 -9.62 -7.83
CA SER A 83 0.89 -9.41 -8.69
C SER A 83 2.22 -9.33 -7.93
N MET A 84 2.16 -9.27 -6.59
CA MET A 84 3.35 -9.17 -5.73
C MET A 84 3.91 -10.57 -5.45
N GLU A 85 4.40 -11.25 -6.48
CA GLU A 85 4.85 -12.65 -6.43
C GLU A 85 6.03 -12.88 -5.48
N THR A 86 6.73 -11.82 -5.06
CA THR A 86 7.86 -11.87 -4.14
C THR A 86 7.44 -11.90 -2.67
N LEU A 87 6.15 -11.65 -2.36
CA LEU A 87 5.67 -11.62 -0.97
C LEU A 87 5.87 -12.97 -0.28
N LEU A 88 6.48 -12.89 0.89
CA LEU A 88 6.67 -14.00 1.85
C LEU A 88 5.81 -13.82 3.09
N GLY A 89 5.54 -12.59 3.49
CA GLY A 89 4.72 -12.26 4.66
C GLY A 89 3.82 -11.05 4.42
N PHE A 90 2.58 -11.16 4.89
CA PHE A 90 1.54 -10.19 4.63
C PHE A 90 0.62 -10.06 5.86
N ASN A 91 0.62 -8.89 6.48
CA ASN A 91 -0.18 -8.63 7.68
C ASN A 91 -1.07 -7.39 7.49
N LEU A 92 -2.39 -7.60 7.45
CA LEU A 92 -3.42 -6.56 7.43
C LEU A 92 -4.29 -6.57 8.70
N SER A 93 -3.91 -7.30 9.73
CA SER A 93 -4.74 -7.47 10.92
C SER A 93 -5.06 -6.15 11.63
N HIS A 94 -6.12 -6.15 12.42
CA HIS A 94 -6.53 -4.98 13.20
C HIS A 94 -6.74 -3.71 12.34
N ASN A 95 -7.62 -3.82 11.35
CA ASN A 95 -8.09 -2.73 10.49
C ASN A 95 -9.64 -2.77 10.37
N ALA A 96 -10.20 -1.96 9.50
CA ALA A 96 -11.63 -1.93 9.19
C ALA A 96 -11.95 -2.43 7.76
N LEU A 97 -11.11 -3.34 7.23
CA LEU A 97 -11.26 -3.87 5.88
C LEU A 97 -12.55 -4.70 5.76
N THR A 98 -13.20 -4.56 4.61
CA THR A 98 -14.49 -5.19 4.30
C THR A 98 -14.41 -6.02 3.01
N GLY A 99 -15.53 -6.62 2.60
CA GLY A 99 -15.58 -7.44 1.39
C GLY A 99 -15.00 -8.83 1.59
N GLY A 100 -14.75 -9.53 0.51
CA GLY A 100 -14.21 -10.89 0.50
C GLY A 100 -12.69 -10.92 0.35
N ILE A 101 -12.12 -12.09 0.66
CA ILE A 101 -10.74 -12.40 0.30
C ILE A 101 -10.71 -12.66 -1.22
N PRO A 102 -9.84 -11.98 -2.00
CA PRO A 102 -9.77 -12.23 -3.44
C PRO A 102 -9.43 -13.68 -3.77
N GLU A 103 -10.15 -14.28 -4.73
CA GLU A 103 -9.90 -15.67 -5.17
C GLU A 103 -8.47 -15.83 -5.68
N GLU A 104 -7.96 -14.82 -6.35
CA GLU A 104 -6.64 -14.79 -6.96
C GLU A 104 -5.51 -14.77 -5.92
N LEU A 105 -5.80 -14.49 -4.64
CA LEU A 105 -4.79 -14.46 -3.57
C LEU A 105 -4.06 -15.80 -3.46
N GLY A 106 -4.72 -16.91 -3.79
CA GLY A 106 -4.11 -18.23 -3.85
C GLY A 106 -2.99 -18.39 -4.89
N SER A 107 -2.77 -17.41 -5.79
CA SER A 107 -1.65 -17.39 -6.72
C SER A 107 -0.32 -17.00 -6.07
N LEU A 108 -0.34 -16.40 -4.87
CA LEU A 108 0.85 -16.03 -4.10
C LEU A 108 1.48 -17.27 -3.45
N THR A 109 1.99 -18.16 -4.27
CA THR A 109 2.50 -19.49 -3.82
C THR A 109 3.77 -19.42 -2.97
N ASN A 110 4.46 -18.27 -2.95
CA ASN A 110 5.63 -18.03 -2.12
C ASN A 110 5.27 -17.53 -0.71
N LEU A 111 3.99 -17.18 -0.47
CA LEU A 111 3.57 -16.62 0.80
C LEU A 111 3.67 -17.68 1.91
N MET A 112 4.33 -17.32 2.99
CA MET A 112 4.58 -18.16 4.16
C MET A 112 3.70 -17.78 5.35
N SER A 113 3.33 -16.52 5.48
CA SER A 113 2.45 -16.04 6.54
C SER A 113 1.46 -15.00 6.02
N MET A 114 0.22 -15.09 6.50
CA MET A 114 -0.86 -14.16 6.19
C MET A 114 -1.72 -13.96 7.42
N ASP A 115 -1.85 -12.71 7.86
CA ASP A 115 -2.76 -12.34 8.94
C ASP A 115 -3.77 -11.29 8.46
N LEU A 116 -5.04 -11.69 8.39
CA LEU A 116 -6.19 -10.85 8.03
C LEU A 116 -7.15 -10.68 9.21
N SER A 117 -6.76 -11.15 10.40
CA SER A 117 -7.62 -11.17 11.59
C SER A 117 -8.04 -9.76 12.02
N HIS A 118 -9.08 -9.69 12.85
CA HIS A 118 -9.57 -8.42 13.38
C HIS A 118 -9.89 -7.37 12.29
N ASN A 119 -10.58 -7.81 11.23
CA ASN A 119 -11.18 -6.99 10.18
C ASN A 119 -12.68 -7.24 10.09
N GLN A 120 -13.34 -6.68 9.11
CA GLN A 120 -14.77 -6.86 8.82
C GLN A 120 -14.96 -7.64 7.51
N LEU A 121 -14.01 -8.54 7.20
CA LEU A 121 -14.08 -9.37 5.99
C LEU A 121 -15.28 -10.31 6.06
N SER A 122 -15.83 -10.63 4.90
CA SER A 122 -17.04 -11.44 4.77
C SER A 122 -16.94 -12.39 3.56
N GLY A 123 -17.92 -13.27 3.43
CA GLY A 123 -17.93 -14.24 2.34
C GLY A 123 -17.24 -15.55 2.71
N ILE A 124 -16.89 -16.32 1.70
CA ILE A 124 -16.22 -17.63 1.86
C ILE A 124 -14.71 -17.45 1.69
N VAL A 125 -13.94 -18.26 2.41
CA VAL A 125 -12.51 -18.36 2.16
C VAL A 125 -12.31 -19.03 0.78
N PRO A 126 -11.57 -18.39 -0.15
CA PRO A 126 -11.36 -18.96 -1.46
C PRO A 126 -10.70 -20.33 -1.44
N SER A 127 -11.16 -21.24 -2.27
CA SER A 127 -10.55 -22.58 -2.36
C SER A 127 -9.09 -22.53 -2.87
N SER A 128 -8.75 -21.50 -3.60
CA SER A 128 -7.40 -21.22 -4.11
C SER A 128 -6.35 -21.08 -3.00
N ILE A 129 -6.75 -20.68 -1.77
CA ILE A 129 -5.84 -20.63 -0.60
C ILE A 129 -5.18 -22.00 -0.37
N GLY A 130 -5.88 -23.10 -0.69
CA GLY A 130 -5.30 -24.46 -0.64
C GLY A 130 -4.12 -24.70 -1.59
N ASN A 131 -3.90 -23.82 -2.57
CA ASN A 131 -2.76 -23.91 -3.49
C ASN A 131 -1.48 -23.28 -2.90
N MET A 132 -1.59 -22.55 -1.81
CA MET A 132 -0.48 -21.87 -1.15
C MET A 132 0.31 -22.85 -0.28
N THR A 133 1.05 -23.74 -0.92
CA THR A 133 1.75 -24.85 -0.25
C THR A 133 2.87 -24.39 0.70
N GLY A 134 3.33 -23.15 0.57
CA GLY A 134 4.32 -22.52 1.46
C GLY A 134 3.71 -21.91 2.71
N LEU A 135 2.39 -21.77 2.78
CA LEU A 135 1.71 -21.07 3.87
C LEU A 135 1.81 -21.87 5.17
N VAL A 136 2.49 -21.30 6.17
CA VAL A 136 2.71 -21.90 7.49
C VAL A 136 1.72 -21.34 8.51
N GLU A 137 1.34 -20.08 8.33
CA GLU A 137 0.47 -19.35 9.27
C GLU A 137 -0.60 -18.57 8.50
N ILE A 138 -1.85 -18.76 8.94
CA ILE A 138 -3.02 -18.01 8.47
C ILE A 138 -3.91 -17.68 9.67
N SER A 139 -4.32 -16.42 9.78
CA SER A 139 -5.23 -15.92 10.83
C SER A 139 -6.29 -15.01 10.25
#